data_68ada3eaa715d43d73e528135e36988c
#
_entry.id   68ada3eaa715d43d73e528135e36988c
#
_cell.length_a   1.000
_cell.length_b   1.000
_cell.length_c   1.000
_cell.angle_alpha   90.00
_cell.angle_beta   90.00
_cell.angle_gamma   90.00
#
_symmetry.space_group_name_H-M   'P 1'
#
loop_
_entity.id
_entity.type
_entity.pdbx_description
1 polymer ?
#
loop_
_entity_poly.entity_id
_entity_poly.type
_entity_poly.pdbx_seq_one_letter_code
_entity_poly.pdbx_strand_id
1 'polypeptide(L)'
;MITKTPIRISPLAHQEIVDTLRINKIPDTYGLRVGMKGGGCGAQFLLGFDLPTENDQVYVVDTIKVIIDKRHLMYVIGTEVDYEETEQGAGFTLIK
;
A
#
# COMPACT_ATOMS: atom_id res chain seq x y z
N MET A 1 23.69 -4.75 3.71
CA MET A 1 22.76 -5.63 3.02
C MET A 1 21.67 -4.80 2.36
N ILE A 2 21.41 -5.06 1.10
CA ILE A 2 20.37 -4.34 0.38
C ILE A 2 19.06 -5.12 0.53
N THR A 3 18.07 -4.49 1.12
CA THR A 3 16.75 -5.07 1.24
C THR A 3 15.89 -4.50 0.12
N LYS A 4 15.48 -5.36 -0.78
CA LYS A 4 14.55 -4.92 -1.84
C LYS A 4 13.15 -4.83 -1.26
N THR A 5 12.50 -3.72 -1.53
CA THR A 5 11.09 -3.57 -1.18
C THR A 5 10.24 -4.36 -2.16
N PRO A 6 9.16 -5.03 -1.70
CA PRO A 6 8.35 -5.85 -2.59
C PRO A 6 7.47 -5.06 -3.54
N ILE A 7 7.21 -3.79 -3.23
CA ILE A 7 6.37 -2.92 -4.03
C ILE A 7 7.06 -1.58 -4.27
N ARG A 8 6.53 -0.83 -5.22
CA ARG A 8 6.97 0.54 -5.50
C ARG A 8 5.80 1.49 -5.25
N ILE A 9 6.12 2.76 -5.02
CA ILE A 9 5.12 3.82 -4.86
C ILE A 9 5.47 4.91 -5.86
N SER A 10 4.52 5.27 -6.71
CA SER A 10 4.75 6.34 -7.69
C SER A 10 4.90 7.69 -6.97
N PRO A 11 5.58 8.67 -7.59
CA PRO A 11 5.71 10.00 -6.97
C PRO A 11 4.36 10.64 -6.64
N LEU A 12 3.37 10.49 -7.51
CA LEU A 12 2.04 11.05 -7.29
C LEU A 12 1.35 10.35 -6.11
N ALA A 13 1.42 9.02 -6.06
CA ALA A 13 0.85 8.26 -4.95
C ALA A 13 1.56 8.61 -3.63
N HIS A 14 2.88 8.77 -3.67
CA HIS A 14 3.65 9.14 -2.49
C HIS A 14 3.14 10.46 -1.91
N GLN A 15 2.94 11.46 -2.75
CA GLN A 15 2.45 12.77 -2.31
C GLN A 15 1.06 12.65 -1.70
N GLU A 16 0.17 11.89 -2.33
CA GLU A 16 -1.19 11.71 -1.83
C GLU A 16 -1.21 10.95 -0.50
N ILE A 17 -0.34 9.97 -0.33
CA ILE A 17 -0.21 9.23 0.93
C ILE A 17 0.26 10.16 2.04
N VAL A 18 1.31 10.93 1.79
CA VAL A 18 1.86 11.87 2.78
C VAL A 18 0.79 12.90 3.18
N ASP A 19 0.08 13.44 2.21
CA ASP A 19 -0.97 14.42 2.48
C ASP A 19 -2.12 13.80 3.29
N THR A 20 -2.51 12.58 2.98
CA THR A 20 -3.57 11.88 3.69
C THR A 20 -3.18 11.63 5.14
N LEU A 21 -1.95 11.17 5.37
CA LEU A 21 -1.45 10.94 6.72
C LEU A 21 -1.45 12.23 7.55
N ARG A 22 -1.04 13.34 6.94
CA ARG A 22 -0.96 14.63 7.61
C ARG A 22 -2.34 15.22 7.88
N ILE A 23 -3.20 15.25 6.87
CA ILE A 23 -4.52 15.88 6.96
C ILE A 23 -5.41 15.16 7.97
N ASN A 24 -5.36 13.82 7.96
CA ASN A 24 -6.19 13.01 8.85
C ASN A 24 -5.51 12.74 10.20
N LYS A 25 -4.30 13.26 10.42
CA LYS A 25 -3.54 13.10 11.66
C LYS A 25 -3.39 11.63 12.03
N ILE A 26 -3.06 10.81 11.04
CA ILE A 26 -2.88 9.36 11.25
C ILE A 26 -1.58 9.13 12.02
N PRO A 27 -1.62 8.41 13.14
CA PRO A 27 -0.42 8.19 13.97
C PRO A 27 0.66 7.39 13.24
N ASP A 28 1.91 7.59 13.67
CA ASP A 28 3.08 6.90 13.09
C ASP A 28 3.03 5.39 13.28
N THR A 29 2.18 4.90 14.18
CA THR A 29 1.99 3.48 14.40
C THR A 29 1.26 2.80 13.24
N TYR A 30 0.56 3.58 12.42
CA TYR A 30 -0.14 3.06 11.24
C TYR A 30 0.81 2.95 10.05
N GLY A 31 0.48 2.06 9.14
CA GLY A 31 1.16 1.94 7.86
C GLY A 31 0.17 1.77 6.73
N LEU A 32 0.67 1.89 5.51
CA LEU A 32 -0.13 1.62 4.32
C LEU A 32 -0.23 0.12 4.14
N ARG A 33 -1.42 -0.42 4.32
CA ARG A 33 -1.65 -1.85 4.11
C ARG A 33 -1.90 -2.12 2.64
N VAL A 34 -1.08 -3.00 2.08
CA VAL A 34 -1.21 -3.47 0.70
C VAL A 34 -1.49 -4.96 0.76
N GLY A 35 -2.57 -5.39 0.14
CA GLY A 35 -2.94 -6.80 0.21
C GLY A 35 -4.00 -7.17 -0.81
N MET A 36 -4.66 -8.29 -0.53
CA MET A 36 -5.74 -8.78 -1.38
C MET A 36 -6.96 -9.10 -0.54
N LYS A 37 -8.12 -8.90 -1.13
CA LYS A 37 -9.40 -9.22 -0.54
C LYS A 37 -10.15 -10.16 -1.46
N GLY A 38 -10.81 -11.18 -0.86
CA GLY A 38 -11.53 -12.17 -1.62
C GLY A 38 -10.62 -13.24 -2.20
N GLY A 39 -11.20 -14.16 -2.95
CA GLY A 39 -10.46 -15.26 -3.55
C GLY A 39 -11.09 -15.67 -4.87
N GLY A 40 -10.39 -16.55 -5.59
CA GLY A 40 -10.85 -17.01 -6.87
C GLY A 40 -10.98 -15.89 -7.89
N CYS A 41 -12.05 -15.89 -8.66
CA CYS A 41 -12.24 -14.91 -9.72
C CYS A 41 -12.59 -13.50 -9.21
N GLY A 42 -12.90 -13.35 -7.94
CA GLY A 42 -13.28 -12.06 -7.36
C GLY A 42 -12.20 -11.38 -6.55
N ALA A 43 -10.96 -11.85 -6.63
CA ALA A 43 -9.87 -11.27 -5.85
C ALA A 43 -9.59 -9.84 -6.29
N GLN A 44 -9.46 -8.94 -5.31
CA GLN A 44 -9.17 -7.53 -5.54
C GLN A 44 -8.01 -7.09 -4.66
N PHE A 45 -7.23 -6.13 -5.15
CA PHE A 45 -6.20 -5.52 -4.32
C PHE A 45 -6.82 -4.62 -3.27
N LEU A 46 -6.17 -4.57 -2.12
CA LEU A 46 -6.63 -3.83 -0.95
C LEU A 46 -5.58 -2.81 -0.56
N LEU A 47 -6.01 -1.56 -0.42
CA LEU A 47 -5.16 -0.47 0.03
C LEU A 47 -5.88 0.30 1.13
N GLY A 48 -5.15 0.59 2.20
CA GLY A 48 -5.70 1.38 3.30
C GLY A 48 -4.67 1.61 4.38
N PHE A 49 -5.01 2.37 5.39
CA PHE A 49 -4.13 2.61 6.53
C PHE A 49 -4.57 1.73 7.69
N ASP A 50 -3.63 1.07 8.32
CA ASP A 50 -3.95 0.09 9.36
C ASP A 50 -2.76 -0.07 10.29
N LEU A 51 -3.00 -0.76 11.39
CA LEU A 51 -1.95 -1.14 12.33
C LEU A 51 -1.37 -2.48 11.94
N PRO A 52 -0.05 -2.65 12.04
CA PRO A 52 0.54 -3.96 11.75
C PRO A 52 0.15 -4.98 12.81
N THR A 53 0.03 -6.22 12.36
CA THR A 53 -0.24 -7.37 13.22
C THR A 53 0.95 -8.33 13.16
N GLU A 54 0.92 -9.38 13.98
CA GLU A 54 1.97 -10.39 13.97
C GLU A 54 2.06 -11.16 12.64
N ASN A 55 0.99 -11.11 11.82
CA ASN A 55 0.98 -11.75 10.52
C ASN A 55 1.56 -10.88 9.41
N ASP A 56 1.93 -9.66 9.74
CA ASP A 56 2.38 -8.68 8.75
C ASP A 56 3.90 -8.57 8.69
N GLN A 57 4.41 -8.32 7.48
CA GLN A 57 5.76 -7.82 7.29
C GLN A 57 5.68 -6.31 7.13
N VAL A 58 6.62 -5.61 7.74
CA VAL A 58 6.68 -4.15 7.68
C VAL A 58 7.89 -3.74 6.84
N TYR A 59 7.65 -2.86 5.88
CA TYR A 59 8.69 -2.32 5.01
C TYR A 59 8.65 -0.81 5.07
N VAL A 60 9.76 -0.18 4.69
CA VAL A 60 9.79 1.26 4.47
C VAL A 60 10.08 1.49 2.99
N VAL A 61 9.13 2.07 2.29
CA VAL A 61 9.22 2.36 0.86
C VAL A 61 9.13 3.87 0.68
N ASP A 62 10.20 4.50 0.25
CA ASP A 62 10.26 5.96 0.05
C ASP A 62 9.72 6.73 1.26
N THR A 63 10.18 6.36 2.45
CA THR A 63 9.80 6.92 3.75
C THR A 63 8.40 6.55 4.24
N ILE A 64 7.64 5.80 3.46
CA ILE A 64 6.30 5.35 3.84
C ILE A 64 6.39 3.97 4.48
N LYS A 65 5.79 3.81 5.67
CA LYS A 65 5.66 2.49 6.28
C LYS A 65 4.60 1.70 5.52
N VAL A 66 4.98 0.54 5.01
CA VAL A 66 4.10 -0.35 4.25
C VAL A 66 3.97 -1.66 5.01
N ILE A 67 2.76 -2.13 5.20
CA ILE A 67 2.49 -3.39 5.86
C ILE A 67 1.80 -4.35 4.90
N ILE A 68 2.30 -5.57 4.86
CA ILE A 68 1.79 -6.59 3.95
C ILE A 68 1.63 -7.88 4.74
N ASP A 69 0.42 -8.45 4.73
CA ASP A 69 0.18 -9.76 5.33
C ASP A 69 1.05 -10.78 4.61
N LYS A 70 1.76 -11.61 5.36
CA LYS A 70 2.67 -12.60 4.80
C LYS A 70 1.98 -13.53 3.81
N ARG A 71 0.70 -13.78 4.01
CA ARG A 71 -0.08 -14.63 3.11
C ARG A 71 -0.37 -13.99 1.77
N HIS A 72 -0.29 -12.65 1.71
CA HIS A 72 -0.60 -11.89 0.50
C HIS A 72 0.64 -11.44 -0.26
N LEU A 73 1.81 -11.60 0.34
CA LEU A 73 3.06 -11.03 -0.19
C LEU A 73 3.31 -11.46 -1.64
N MET A 74 3.16 -12.75 -1.95
CA MET A 74 3.46 -13.22 -3.30
C MET A 74 2.48 -12.68 -4.36
N TYR A 75 1.31 -12.22 -3.95
CA TYR A 75 0.34 -11.65 -4.88
C TYR A 75 0.61 -10.19 -5.19
N VAL A 76 1.26 -9.48 -4.29
CA VAL A 76 1.51 -8.04 -4.45
C VAL A 76 2.94 -7.71 -4.84
N ILE A 77 3.85 -8.67 -4.73
CA ILE A 77 5.26 -8.45 -5.05
C ILE A 77 5.41 -7.99 -6.51
N GLY A 78 6.21 -6.95 -6.71
CA GLY A 78 6.42 -6.38 -8.05
C GLY A 78 5.37 -5.37 -8.49
N THR A 79 4.41 -5.06 -7.64
CA THR A 79 3.39 -4.06 -7.98
C THR A 79 3.83 -2.65 -7.64
N GLU A 80 3.15 -1.68 -8.22
CA GLU A 80 3.34 -0.26 -7.91
C GLU A 80 2.03 0.34 -7.44
N VAL A 81 2.09 1.06 -6.33
CA VAL A 81 0.97 1.87 -5.86
C VAL A 81 1.00 3.18 -6.63
N ASP A 82 -0.09 3.48 -7.33
CA ASP A 82 -0.23 4.70 -8.10
C ASP A 82 -1.50 5.43 -7.67
N TYR A 83 -1.67 6.63 -8.16
CA TYR A 83 -2.84 7.44 -7.87
C TYR A 83 -3.38 8.01 -9.18
N GLU A 84 -4.66 7.84 -9.42
CA GLU A 84 -5.30 8.29 -10.66
C GLU A 84 -6.45 9.22 -10.37
N GLU A 85 -6.59 10.24 -11.20
CA GLU A 85 -7.76 11.09 -11.22
C GLU A 85 -8.47 10.89 -12.56
N THR A 86 -9.74 10.53 -12.50
CA THR A 86 -10.58 10.32 -13.67
C THR A 86 -11.86 11.12 -13.52
N GLU A 87 -12.67 11.15 -14.57
CA GLU A 87 -13.98 11.80 -14.53
C GLU A 87 -14.89 11.19 -13.47
N GLN A 88 -14.62 9.95 -13.09
CA GLN A 88 -15.43 9.23 -12.11
C GLN A 88 -14.91 9.40 -10.69
N GLY A 89 -13.82 10.12 -10.51
CA GLY A 89 -13.24 10.35 -9.21
C GLY A 89 -11.76 10.06 -9.17
N ALA A 90 -11.17 10.18 -7.99
CA ALA A 90 -9.75 9.95 -7.76
C ALA A 90 -9.56 8.80 -6.79
N GLY A 91 -8.46 8.07 -6.92
CA GLY A 91 -8.17 6.97 -6.00
C GLY A 91 -6.85 6.31 -6.27
N PHE A 92 -6.43 5.49 -5.32
CA PHE A 92 -5.22 4.70 -5.44
C PHE A 92 -5.48 3.46 -6.28
N THR A 93 -4.45 3.07 -7.05
CA THR A 93 -4.49 1.86 -7.87
C THR A 93 -3.24 1.04 -7.61
N LEU A 94 -3.31 -0.25 -7.90
CA LEU A 94 -2.18 -1.14 -7.80
C LEU A 94 -1.92 -1.71 -9.19
N ILE A 95 -0.71 -1.48 -9.69
CA ILE A 95 -0.33 -1.82 -11.06
C ILE A 95 0.81 -2.84 -11.03
N LYS A 96 0.70 -3.84 -11.84
CA LYS A 96 1.79 -4.80 -12.02
C LYS A 96 2.75 -4.41 -13.11
#